data_a165ed792993abf12e0a8a360bb68d72
#
_entry.id   a165ed792993abf12e0a8a360bb68d72
#
_cell.length_a   1.000
_cell.length_b   1.000
_cell.length_c   1.000
_cell.angle_alpha   90.00
_cell.angle_beta   90.00
_cell.angle_gamma   90.00
#
_symmetry.space_group_name_H-M   'P 1'
#
loop_
_entity.id
_entity.type
_entity.pdbx_description
1 polymer ?
#
loop_
_entity_poly.entity_id
_entity_poly.type
_entity_poly.pdbx_seq_one_letter_code
_entity_poly.pdbx_strand_id
1 'polypeptide(L)' 'MRIYNVHYAINGEEHDYFIEAMTDTDALTSCWCENAEGEDGEETYIALWFEELPDCEENRALCRRI' A
#
# COMPACT_ATOMS: atom_id res chain seq x y z
N MET A 1 15.87 2.15 -2.28
CA MET A 1 14.43 2.36 -2.29
C MET A 1 13.92 2.61 -0.88
N ARG A 2 12.81 3.30 -0.76
CA ARG A 2 12.17 3.55 0.53
C ARG A 2 11.09 2.51 0.77
N ILE A 3 10.77 2.29 2.03
CA ILE A 3 9.77 1.32 2.44
C ILE A 3 8.59 2.07 3.03
N TYR A 4 7.40 1.75 2.57
CA TYR A 4 6.17 2.40 3.03
C TYR A 4 5.15 1.39 3.51
N ASN A 5 4.39 1.79 4.52
CA ASN A 5 3.18 1.09 4.91
C ASN A 5 2.00 2.00 4.54
N VAL A 6 1.19 1.55 3.59
CA VAL A 6 0.00 2.28 3.17
C VAL A 6 -1.20 1.69 3.88
N HIS A 7 -1.90 2.53 4.64
CA HIS A 7 -3.16 2.14 5.27
C HIS A 7 -4.30 2.56 4.35
N TYR A 8 -5.09 1.61 3.93
CA TYR A 8 -6.18 1.89 3.00
C TYR A 8 -7.44 1.14 3.43
N ALA A 9 -8.57 1.58 2.88
CA ALA A 9 -9.84 0.92 3.12
C ALA A 9 -10.52 0.63 1.78
N ILE A 10 -11.12 -0.54 1.67
CA ILE A 10 -11.96 -0.91 0.53
C ILE A 10 -13.31 -1.32 1.09
N ASN A 11 -14.35 -0.61 0.67
CA ASN A 11 -15.72 -0.85 1.12
C ASN A 11 -15.85 -0.85 2.64
N GLY A 12 -15.11 0.03 3.30
CA GLY A 12 -15.15 0.18 4.75
C GLY A 12 -14.23 -0.77 5.52
N GLU A 13 -13.53 -1.65 4.84
CA GLU A 13 -12.60 -2.59 5.46
C GLU A 13 -11.18 -2.06 5.37
N GLU A 14 -10.51 -1.90 6.52
CA GLU A 14 -9.16 -1.34 6.58
C GLU A 14 -8.10 -2.42 6.41
N HIS A 15 -7.08 -2.08 5.64
CA HIS A 15 -5.96 -2.98 5.33
C HIS A 15 -4.65 -2.23 5.37
N ASP A 16 -3.56 -2.98 5.52
CA ASP A 16 -2.20 -2.45 5.44
C ASP A 16 -1.52 -3.02 4.20
N TYR A 17 -0.71 -2.19 3.55
CA TYR A 17 0.03 -2.60 2.37
C TYR A 17 1.48 -2.12 2.49
N PHE A 18 2.40 -3.07 2.56
CA PHE A 18 3.83 -2.78 2.68
C PHE A 18 4.48 -2.86 1.31
N ILE A 19 5.17 -1.80 0.91
CA ILE A 19 5.76 -1.74 -0.42
C ILE A 19 7.08 -0.97 -0.41
N GLU A 20 8.01 -1.41 -1.26
CA GLU A 20 9.20 -0.65 -1.58
C GLU A 20 8.90 0.23 -2.78
N ALA A 21 9.18 1.52 -2.66
CA ALA A 21 8.94 2.48 -3.72
C ALA A 21 9.95 3.61 -3.62
N MET A 22 10.09 4.38 -4.69
CA MET A 22 11.02 5.50 -4.70
C MET A 22 10.43 6.73 -4.02
N THR A 23 9.12 6.88 -4.09
CA THR A 23 8.41 8.01 -3.47
C THR A 23 7.10 7.53 -2.85
N ASP A 24 6.52 8.36 -1.99
CA ASP A 24 5.22 8.09 -1.40
C ASP A 24 4.12 8.00 -2.47
N THR A 25 4.20 8.85 -3.49
CA THR A 25 3.24 8.82 -4.60
C THR A 25 3.28 7.48 -5.33
N ASP A 26 4.49 6.95 -5.58
CA ASP A 26 4.64 5.64 -6.21
C ASP A 26 4.04 4.54 -5.34
N ALA A 27 4.25 4.62 -4.03
CA ALA A 27 3.70 3.64 -3.10
C ALA A 27 2.18 3.66 -3.11
N LEU A 28 1.59 4.85 -3.06
CA LEU A 28 0.13 5.01 -3.08
C LEU A 28 -0.46 4.52 -4.39
N THR A 29 0.17 4.86 -5.51
CA THR A 29 -0.29 4.44 -6.84
C THR A 29 -0.24 2.92 -6.98
N SER A 30 0.85 2.29 -6.54
CA SER A 30 0.98 0.84 -6.61
C SER A 30 -0.06 0.14 -5.73
N CYS A 31 -0.31 0.68 -4.55
CA CYS A 31 -1.32 0.15 -3.66
C CYS A 31 -2.70 0.21 -4.32
N TRP A 32 -3.02 1.35 -4.92
CA TRP A 32 -4.29 1.52 -5.60
C TRP A 32 -4.43 0.54 -6.77
N CYS A 33 -3.39 0.42 -7.60
CA CYS A 33 -3.42 -0.46 -8.76
C CYS A 33 -3.62 -1.93 -8.37
N GLU A 34 -3.01 -2.36 -7.29
CA GLU A 34 -3.09 -3.76 -6.89
C GLU A 34 -4.36 -4.10 -6.12
N ASN A 35 -4.94 -3.14 -5.42
CA ASN A 35 -6.01 -3.43 -4.47
C ASN A 35 -7.35 -2.77 -4.80
N ALA A 36 -7.35 -1.67 -5.56
CA ALA A 36 -8.56 -0.91 -5.81
C ALA A 36 -9.18 -1.16 -7.18
N GLU A 37 -8.45 -1.82 -8.07
CA GLU A 37 -8.91 -2.08 -9.42
C GLU A 37 -9.91 -3.24 -9.45
N GLY A 38 -11.16 -2.95 -9.09
CA GLY A 38 -12.23 -3.91 -9.19
C GLY A 38 -12.71 -4.02 -10.63
N GLU A 39 -13.19 -5.20 -11.02
CA GLU A 39 -13.63 -5.47 -12.39
C GLU A 39 -14.84 -4.63 -12.80
N ASP A 40 -15.67 -4.30 -11.86
CA ASP A 40 -16.94 -3.61 -12.13
C ASP A 40 -16.99 -2.21 -11.54
N GLY A 41 -15.92 -1.75 -10.94
CA GLY A 41 -15.83 -0.41 -10.37
C GLY A 41 -16.70 -0.16 -9.15
N GLU A 42 -17.22 -1.20 -8.55
CA GLU A 42 -18.06 -1.09 -7.37
C GLU A 42 -17.29 -0.91 -6.06
N GLU A 43 -16.01 -1.24 -6.07
CA GLU A 43 -15.18 -1.13 -4.87
C GLU A 43 -14.77 0.31 -4.64
N THR A 44 -14.93 0.78 -3.42
CA THR A 44 -14.49 2.12 -3.02
C THR A 44 -13.16 2.02 -2.30
N TYR A 45 -12.12 2.54 -2.93
CA TYR A 45 -10.79 2.61 -2.36
C TYR A 45 -10.57 3.98 -1.73
N ILE A 46 -10.11 3.98 -0.50
CA ILE A 46 -9.75 5.22 0.20
C ILE A 46 -8.37 5.01 0.82
N ALA A 47 -7.40 5.83 0.42
CA ALA A 47 -6.10 5.85 1.07
C ALA A 47 -6.23 6.72 2.32
N LEU A 48 -6.09 6.10 3.49
CA LEU A 48 -6.26 6.78 4.77
C LEU A 48 -4.98 7.46 5.22
N TRP A 49 -3.85 6.79 5.01
CA TRP A 49 -2.59 7.22 5.59
C TRP A 49 -1.43 6.43 4.98
N PHE A 50 -0.27 7.01 4.97
CA PHE A 50 0.95 6.25 4.67
C PHE A 50 2.04 6.63 5.67
N GLU A 51 2.98 5.71 5.86
CA GLU A 51 4.09 5.89 6.78
C GLU A 51 5.35 5.35 6.14
N GLU A 52 6.42 6.16 6.15
CA GLU A 52 7.71 5.68 5.69
C GLU A 52 8.39 4.93 6.83
N LEU A 53 8.82 3.69 6.55
CA LEU A 53 9.49 2.83 7.52
C LEU A 53 11.00 2.84 7.30
N PRO A 54 11.81 2.58 8.33
CA PRO A 54 13.25 2.44 8.14
C PRO A 54 13.58 1.34 7.14
N ASP A 55 14.61 1.59 6.32
CA ASP A 55 15.08 0.59 5.37
C ASP A 55 15.95 -0.43 6.10
N CYS A 56 15.32 -1.48 6.58
CA CYS A 56 16.00 -2.56 7.27
C CYS A 56 15.44 -3.89 6.78
N GLU A 57 16.14 -4.97 7.11
CA GLU A 57 15.77 -6.29 6.62
C GLU A 57 14.38 -6.72 7.07
N GLU A 58 14.01 -6.41 8.30
CA GLU A 58 12.68 -6.76 8.80
C GLU A 58 11.57 -6.10 7.99
N ASN A 59 11.72 -4.81 7.68
CA ASN A 59 10.72 -4.08 6.93
C ASN A 59 10.71 -4.51 5.46
N ARG A 60 11.88 -4.81 4.90
CA ARG A 60 11.94 -5.34 3.54
C ARG A 60 11.26 -6.69 3.42
N ALA A 61 11.35 -7.50 4.46
CA ALA A 61 10.67 -8.79 4.47
C ALA A 61 9.14 -8.64 4.45
N LEU A 62 8.61 -7.59 5.08
CA LEU A 62 7.17 -7.31 5.04
C LEU A 62 6.72 -7.01 3.61
N CYS A 63 7.55 -6.33 2.82
CA CYS A 63 7.23 -6.00 1.43
C CYS A 63 7.26 -7.22 0.50
N ARG A 64 7.95 -8.28 0.90
CA ARG A 64 8.07 -9.50 0.10
C ARG A 64 7.03 -10.56 0.42
N ARG A 65 6.13 -10.27 1.31
CA ARG A 65 5.07 -11.22 1.65
C ARG A 65 4.10 -11.32 0.49
N ILE A 66 3.93 -12.51 0.04
CA ILE A 66 3.01 -12.83 -1.05
C ILE A 66 1.97 -13.81 -0.56
#